data_1fbf8483a4036c5a19f0f77f735e08fa
#
_entry.id   1fbf8483a4036c5a19f0f77f735e08fa
#
_cell.length_a   1.000
_cell.length_b   1.000
_cell.length_c   1.000
_cell.angle_alpha   90.00
_cell.angle_beta   90.00
_cell.angle_gamma   90.00
#
_symmetry.space_group_name_H-M   'P 1'
#
loop_
_entity.id
_entity.type
_entity.pdbx_description
1 polymer ?
#
loop_
_entity_poly.entity_id
_entity_poly.type
_entity_poly.pdbx_seq_one_letter_code
_entity_poly.pdbx_strand_id
1 'polypeptide(L)'
;AALVAKSLNKKEISYDVTSRSIERATGFTTIVGGNPIPFDDVYSTFDKYDIIFVATTSDYFLITYDRIHLVMEEKKKGTLILDLSDPRTVDEGITSLPGIKLLFRDQIAEIYDESVKDKATIIPAVEKIIEKELPVLSARMKRLDA
;
A
#
# COMPACT_ATOMS: atom_id res chain seq x y z
N ALA A 1 3.46 -8.39 5.68
CA ALA A 1 3.42 -7.00 6.16
C ALA A 1 4.69 -6.61 6.92
N ALA A 2 5.18 -7.46 7.82
CA ALA A 2 6.38 -7.13 8.60
C ALA A 2 7.63 -6.94 7.72
N LEU A 3 7.78 -7.70 6.65
CA LEU A 3 8.92 -7.57 5.73
C LEU A 3 8.85 -6.27 4.93
N VAL A 4 7.66 -5.85 4.53
CA VAL A 4 7.46 -4.55 3.86
C VAL A 4 7.82 -3.41 4.81
N ALA A 5 7.36 -3.48 6.07
CA ALA A 5 7.67 -2.48 7.09
C ALA A 5 9.18 -2.37 7.33
N LYS A 6 9.88 -3.49 7.38
CA LYS A 6 11.34 -3.50 7.52
C LYS A 6 12.04 -2.83 6.33
N SER A 7 11.56 -3.07 5.11
CA SER A 7 12.11 -2.41 3.92
C SER A 7 11.90 -0.90 3.95
N LEU A 8 10.73 -0.45 4.40
CA LEU A 8 10.43 0.98 4.53
C LEU A 8 11.31 1.64 5.61
N ASN A 9 11.49 0.97 6.74
CA ASN A 9 12.37 1.45 7.81
C ASN A 9 13.83 1.59 7.32
N LYS A 10 14.31 0.61 6.57
CA LYS A 10 15.67 0.62 6.02
C LYS A 10 15.89 1.80 5.08
N LYS A 11 14.87 2.22 4.37
CA LYS A 11 14.89 3.36 3.44
C LYS A 11 14.51 4.68 4.11
N GLU A 12 14.25 4.67 5.41
CA GLU A 12 13.84 5.84 6.20
C GLU A 12 12.55 6.50 5.67
N ILE A 13 11.62 5.69 5.20
CA ILE A 13 10.30 6.14 4.72
C ILE A 13 9.30 6.06 5.87
N SER A 14 8.65 7.17 6.18
CA SER A 14 7.55 7.20 7.16
C SER A 14 6.30 6.55 6.57
N TYR A 15 5.56 5.81 7.40
CA TYR A 15 4.35 5.12 6.97
C TYR A 15 3.36 4.99 8.13
N ASP A 16 2.09 4.88 7.74
CA ASP A 16 1.00 4.59 8.66
C ASP A 16 0.63 3.11 8.55
N VAL A 17 0.16 2.54 9.64
CA VAL A 17 -0.27 1.15 9.72
C VAL A 17 -1.71 1.11 10.22
N THR A 18 -2.53 0.32 9.57
CA THR A 18 -3.89 0.08 10.03
C THR A 18 -4.21 -1.41 10.02
N SER A 19 -5.16 -1.79 10.88
CA SER A 19 -5.72 -3.11 10.97
C SER A 19 -7.17 -2.97 11.38
N ARG A 20 -7.97 -4.03 11.30
CA ARG A 20 -9.37 -4.00 11.73
C ARG A 20 -9.53 -3.57 13.19
N SER A 21 -8.49 -3.75 14.01
CA SER A 21 -8.45 -3.38 15.41
C SER A 21 -7.28 -2.44 15.62
N ILE A 22 -7.53 -1.32 16.31
CA ILE A 22 -6.45 -0.37 16.63
C ILE A 22 -5.41 -1.02 17.55
N GLU A 23 -5.81 -1.97 18.38
CA GLU A 23 -4.90 -2.72 19.25
C GLU A 23 -3.91 -3.54 18.43
N ARG A 24 -4.36 -4.17 17.34
CA ARG A 24 -3.48 -4.93 16.44
C ARG A 24 -2.50 -4.01 15.71
N ALA A 25 -2.98 -2.87 15.23
CA ALA A 25 -2.13 -1.89 14.57
C ALA A 25 -1.08 -1.34 15.55
N THR A 26 -1.48 -1.01 16.77
CA THR A 26 -0.59 -0.53 17.82
C THR A 26 0.46 -1.59 18.20
N GLY A 27 0.04 -2.84 18.36
CA GLY A 27 0.94 -3.95 18.66
C GLY A 27 1.98 -4.15 17.55
N PHE A 28 1.56 -4.09 16.31
CA PHE A 28 2.45 -4.21 15.15
C PHE A 28 3.48 -3.07 15.12
N THR A 29 3.04 -1.83 15.27
CA THR A 29 3.93 -0.66 15.22
C THR A 29 4.88 -0.60 16.41
N THR A 30 4.51 -1.15 17.55
CA THR A 30 5.41 -1.27 18.71
C THR A 30 6.61 -2.15 18.38
N ILE A 31 6.42 -3.18 17.57
CA ILE A 31 7.48 -4.13 17.20
C ILE A 31 8.29 -3.64 16.00
N VAL A 32 7.61 -3.16 14.94
CA VAL A 32 8.27 -2.89 13.65
C VAL A 32 8.38 -1.41 13.30
N GLY A 33 7.68 -0.53 14.01
CA GLY A 33 7.66 0.91 13.71
C GLY A 33 6.44 1.31 12.89
N GLY A 34 6.39 2.60 12.53
CA GLY A 34 5.25 3.18 11.85
C GLY A 34 4.26 3.84 12.82
N ASN A 35 3.23 4.45 12.28
CA ASN A 35 2.20 5.15 13.04
C ASN A 35 0.87 4.41 12.93
N PRO A 36 0.29 3.93 14.05
CA PRO A 36 -0.98 3.23 14.01
C PRO A 36 -2.13 4.22 13.79
N ILE A 37 -3.05 3.88 12.87
CA ILE A 37 -4.26 4.67 12.64
C ILE A 37 -5.49 3.78 12.68
N PRO A 38 -6.65 4.32 13.10
CA PRO A 38 -7.91 3.56 13.08
C PRO A 38 -8.30 3.15 11.67
N PHE A 39 -8.82 1.95 11.51
CA PHE A 39 -9.21 1.41 10.21
C PHE A 39 -10.23 2.29 9.49
N ASP A 40 -11.21 2.83 10.22
CA ASP A 40 -12.26 3.68 9.63
C ASP A 40 -11.71 5.00 9.06
N ASP A 41 -10.59 5.49 9.58
CA ASP A 41 -9.96 6.72 9.10
C ASP A 41 -9.26 6.53 7.76
N VAL A 42 -8.97 5.31 7.35
CA VAL A 42 -8.26 5.01 6.09
C VAL A 42 -9.03 5.54 4.89
N TYR A 43 -10.33 5.30 4.84
CA TYR A 43 -11.14 5.68 3.67
C TYR A 43 -11.22 7.19 3.48
N SER A 44 -11.35 7.95 4.57
CA SER A 44 -11.44 9.42 4.50
C SER A 44 -10.09 10.08 4.23
N THR A 45 -8.98 9.39 4.46
CA THR A 45 -7.62 9.91 4.25
C THR A 45 -6.88 9.19 3.12
N PHE A 46 -7.58 8.39 2.33
CA PHE A 46 -6.98 7.54 1.29
C PHE A 46 -6.16 8.34 0.27
N ASP A 47 -6.58 9.56 -0.01
CA ASP A 47 -5.91 10.47 -0.93
C ASP A 47 -4.56 11.00 -0.45
N LYS A 48 -4.22 10.79 0.82
CA LYS A 48 -2.94 11.25 1.39
C LYS A 48 -1.77 10.35 1.03
N TYR A 49 -2.04 9.13 0.59
CA TYR A 49 -1.00 8.13 0.37
C TYR A 49 -0.64 8.00 -1.10
N ASP A 50 0.64 7.91 -1.39
CA ASP A 50 1.15 7.67 -2.74
C ASP A 50 1.32 6.19 -3.04
N ILE A 51 1.64 5.40 -2.02
CA ILE A 51 1.75 3.94 -2.13
C ILE A 51 0.99 3.31 -0.96
N ILE A 52 0.18 2.31 -1.28
CA ILE A 52 -0.60 1.57 -0.28
C ILE A 52 -0.31 0.08 -0.47
N PHE A 53 0.14 -0.57 0.61
CA PHE A 53 0.31 -2.01 0.65
C PHE A 53 -0.86 -2.64 1.39
N VAL A 54 -1.48 -3.63 0.78
CA VAL A 54 -2.57 -4.38 1.39
C VAL A 54 -2.11 -5.82 1.56
N ALA A 55 -2.10 -6.31 2.79
CA ALA A 55 -1.73 -7.67 3.12
C ALA A 55 -2.65 -8.15 4.24
N THR A 56 -3.71 -8.86 3.91
CA THR A 56 -4.74 -9.28 4.84
C THR A 56 -5.28 -10.65 4.47
N THR A 57 -5.94 -11.29 5.43
CA THR A 57 -6.62 -12.57 5.24
C THR A 57 -8.13 -12.42 5.12
N SER A 58 -8.61 -11.22 4.80
CA SER A 58 -10.05 -10.96 4.61
C SER A 58 -10.63 -11.80 3.47
N ASP A 59 -11.87 -12.23 3.63
CA ASP A 59 -12.64 -12.94 2.62
C ASP A 59 -13.59 -12.02 1.84
N TYR A 60 -13.46 -10.71 2.02
CA TYR A 60 -14.25 -9.70 1.31
C TYR A 60 -13.34 -8.54 0.86
N PHE A 61 -13.82 -7.75 -0.09
CA PHE A 61 -13.07 -6.60 -0.56
C PHE A 61 -13.02 -5.49 0.49
N LEU A 62 -11.81 -5.12 0.90
CA LEU A 62 -11.59 -4.03 1.85
C LEU A 62 -11.59 -2.66 1.15
N ILE A 63 -11.05 -2.59 -0.05
CA ILE A 63 -10.98 -1.36 -0.82
C ILE A 63 -11.86 -1.51 -2.06
N THR A 64 -12.89 -0.68 -2.15
CA THR A 64 -13.87 -0.70 -3.23
C THR A 64 -14.04 0.69 -3.82
N TYR A 65 -14.56 0.77 -5.04
CA TYR A 65 -14.89 2.05 -5.69
C TYR A 65 -15.79 2.92 -4.79
N ASP A 66 -16.84 2.32 -4.24
CA ASP A 66 -17.82 3.06 -3.43
C ASP A 66 -17.20 3.70 -2.18
N ARG A 67 -16.18 3.06 -1.62
CA ARG A 67 -15.55 3.54 -0.39
C ARG A 67 -14.56 4.67 -0.60
N ILE A 68 -13.92 4.74 -1.77
CA ILE A 68 -12.82 5.69 -2.00
C ILE A 68 -13.06 6.71 -3.10
N HIS A 69 -14.10 6.54 -3.93
CA HIS A 69 -14.26 7.40 -5.12
C HIS A 69 -14.41 8.89 -4.79
N LEU A 70 -15.14 9.24 -3.74
CA LEU A 70 -15.35 10.65 -3.38
C LEU A 70 -14.05 11.33 -2.95
N VAL A 71 -13.25 10.63 -2.12
CA VAL A 71 -11.97 11.15 -1.64
C VAL A 71 -10.96 11.25 -2.78
N MET A 72 -10.99 10.32 -3.72
CA MET A 72 -10.03 10.25 -4.82
C MET A 72 -10.33 11.17 -5.99
N GLU A 73 -11.56 11.67 -6.11
CA GLU A 73 -11.95 12.59 -7.19
C GLU A 73 -11.10 13.85 -7.25
N GLU A 74 -10.69 14.37 -6.10
CA GLU A 74 -9.91 15.60 -6.00
C GLU A 74 -8.40 15.36 -5.95
N LYS A 75 -7.97 14.10 -5.93
CA LYS A 75 -6.54 13.81 -5.87
C LYS A 75 -5.86 14.12 -7.19
N LYS A 76 -4.87 15.01 -7.16
CA LYS A 76 -4.11 15.45 -8.34
C LYS A 76 -2.90 14.59 -8.67
N LYS A 77 -2.54 13.67 -7.77
CA LYS A 77 -1.36 12.79 -7.91
C LYS A 77 -1.79 11.34 -8.00
N GLY A 78 -0.99 10.52 -8.65
CA GLY A 78 -1.25 9.10 -8.76
C GLY A 78 -1.08 8.35 -7.43
N THR A 79 -1.76 7.22 -7.30
CA THR A 79 -1.62 6.30 -6.17
C THR A 79 -1.35 4.91 -6.70
N LEU A 80 -0.30 4.28 -6.17
CA LEU A 80 0.03 2.89 -6.46
C LEU A 80 -0.48 2.01 -5.32
N ILE A 81 -1.31 1.04 -5.64
CA ILE A 81 -1.84 0.08 -4.68
C ILE A 81 -1.28 -1.30 -5.01
N LEU A 82 -0.66 -1.91 -4.03
CA LEU A 82 -0.10 -3.25 -4.13
C LEU A 82 -0.89 -4.19 -3.22
N ASP A 83 -1.76 -5.00 -3.82
CA ASP A 83 -2.53 -5.99 -3.07
C ASP A 83 -1.77 -7.31 -3.03
N LEU A 84 -1.12 -7.57 -1.90
CA LEU A 84 -0.34 -8.78 -1.65
C LEU A 84 -1.19 -9.90 -1.05
N SER A 85 -2.48 -9.67 -0.88
CA SER A 85 -3.40 -10.63 -0.27
C SER A 85 -3.74 -11.77 -1.22
N ASP A 86 -4.02 -12.93 -0.65
CA ASP A 86 -4.53 -14.09 -1.36
C ASP A 86 -5.61 -14.75 -0.47
N PRO A 87 -6.88 -14.67 -0.87
CA PRO A 87 -7.44 -14.04 -2.09
C PRO A 87 -7.33 -12.51 -2.10
N ARG A 88 -7.53 -11.93 -3.29
CA ARG A 88 -7.49 -10.48 -3.49
C ARG A 88 -8.52 -9.77 -2.61
N THR A 89 -8.12 -8.60 -2.05
CA THR A 89 -8.97 -7.81 -1.16
C THR A 89 -9.23 -6.39 -1.66
N VAL A 90 -8.68 -6.04 -2.81
CA VAL A 90 -8.93 -4.79 -3.49
C VAL A 90 -9.75 -5.07 -4.75
N ASP A 91 -10.89 -4.37 -4.89
CA ASP A 91 -11.75 -4.50 -6.06
C ASP A 91 -11.10 -3.83 -7.28
N GLU A 92 -11.01 -4.56 -8.38
CA GLU A 92 -10.49 -4.03 -9.64
C GLU A 92 -11.26 -2.82 -10.16
N GLY A 93 -12.51 -2.65 -9.77
CA GLY A 93 -13.34 -1.50 -10.14
C GLY A 93 -12.73 -0.15 -9.78
N ILE A 94 -11.80 -0.09 -8.82
CA ILE A 94 -11.13 1.15 -8.45
C ILE A 94 -10.20 1.68 -9.55
N THR A 95 -9.80 0.86 -10.50
CA THR A 95 -8.92 1.27 -11.60
C THR A 95 -9.60 2.24 -12.56
N SER A 96 -10.92 2.38 -12.50
CA SER A 96 -11.66 3.41 -13.24
C SER A 96 -11.42 4.82 -12.69
N LEU A 97 -10.89 4.94 -11.47
CA LEU A 97 -10.54 6.23 -10.88
C LEU A 97 -9.23 6.75 -11.50
N PRO A 98 -9.16 8.07 -11.82
CA PRO A 98 -7.96 8.64 -12.41
C PRO A 98 -6.73 8.48 -11.50
N GLY A 99 -5.60 8.10 -12.10
CA GLY A 99 -4.32 8.04 -11.42
C GLY A 99 -4.10 6.83 -10.51
N ILE A 100 -5.04 5.88 -10.44
CA ILE A 100 -4.84 4.66 -9.66
C ILE A 100 -4.16 3.60 -10.52
N LYS A 101 -3.06 3.07 -10.00
CA LYS A 101 -2.40 1.88 -10.51
C LYS A 101 -2.52 0.78 -9.46
N LEU A 102 -3.09 -0.34 -9.85
CA LEU A 102 -3.31 -1.49 -8.97
C LEU A 102 -2.55 -2.70 -9.50
N LEU A 103 -1.73 -3.28 -8.66
CA LEU A 103 -1.02 -4.52 -8.93
C LEU A 103 -1.39 -5.55 -7.88
N PHE A 104 -1.78 -6.72 -8.33
CA PHE A 104 -2.02 -7.87 -7.47
C PHE A 104 -0.74 -8.70 -7.34
N ARG A 105 -0.72 -9.57 -6.34
CA ARG A 105 0.44 -10.39 -6.02
C ARG A 105 0.98 -11.20 -7.21
N ASP A 106 0.10 -11.84 -7.97
CA ASP A 106 0.45 -12.60 -9.15
C ASP A 106 1.06 -11.73 -10.27
N GLN A 107 0.53 -10.53 -10.45
CA GLN A 107 1.05 -9.56 -11.42
C GLN A 107 2.43 -9.04 -11.03
N ILE A 108 2.66 -8.81 -9.74
CA ILE A 108 3.96 -8.38 -9.23
C ILE A 108 5.01 -9.48 -9.48
N ALA A 109 4.66 -10.72 -9.23
CA ALA A 109 5.55 -11.86 -9.47
C ALA A 109 5.91 -11.99 -10.96
N GLU A 110 4.94 -11.82 -11.86
CA GLU A 110 5.16 -11.87 -13.31
C GLU A 110 6.11 -10.76 -13.81
N ILE A 111 6.00 -9.56 -13.25
CA ILE A 111 6.82 -8.41 -13.67
C ILE A 111 8.30 -8.65 -13.37
N TYR A 112 8.61 -9.29 -12.26
CA TYR A 112 10.00 -9.40 -11.79
C TYR A 112 10.64 -10.77 -12.02
N ASP A 113 9.89 -11.83 -11.89
CA ASP A 113 10.38 -13.18 -12.18
C ASP A 113 9.21 -14.17 -12.13
N GLU A 114 8.96 -14.85 -13.24
CA GLU A 114 7.91 -15.87 -13.35
C GLU A 114 8.14 -17.07 -12.41
N SER A 115 9.37 -17.30 -11.98
CA SER A 115 9.71 -18.38 -11.07
C SER A 115 9.40 -18.07 -9.60
N VAL A 116 9.10 -16.82 -9.27
CA VAL A 116 8.85 -16.35 -7.90
C VAL A 116 7.39 -16.61 -7.52
N LYS A 117 7.11 -17.81 -7.04
CA LYS A 117 5.75 -18.20 -6.62
C LYS A 117 5.57 -18.24 -5.10
N ASP A 118 6.64 -18.10 -4.32
CA ASP A 118 6.63 -18.20 -2.88
C ASP A 118 6.45 -16.82 -2.22
N LYS A 119 5.76 -16.77 -1.07
CA LYS A 119 5.58 -15.57 -0.27
C LYS A 119 6.89 -14.88 0.09
N ALA A 120 7.91 -15.65 0.41
CA ALA A 120 9.23 -15.13 0.79
C ALA A 120 9.93 -14.44 -0.37
N THR A 121 9.62 -14.79 -1.62
CA THR A 121 10.30 -14.30 -2.81
C THR A 121 9.62 -13.09 -3.45
N ILE A 122 8.38 -12.74 -3.05
CA ILE A 122 7.70 -11.54 -3.55
C ILE A 122 8.34 -10.26 -3.02
N ILE A 123 9.01 -10.31 -1.87
CA ILE A 123 9.58 -9.13 -1.21
C ILE A 123 10.65 -8.43 -2.04
N PRO A 124 11.61 -9.13 -2.70
CA PRO A 124 12.54 -8.46 -3.60
C PRO A 124 11.86 -7.70 -4.73
N ALA A 125 10.76 -8.25 -5.27
CA ALA A 125 9.97 -7.57 -6.30
C ALA A 125 9.31 -6.30 -5.74
N VAL A 126 8.75 -6.36 -4.55
CA VAL A 126 8.15 -5.21 -3.86
C VAL A 126 9.21 -4.15 -3.59
N GLU A 127 10.39 -4.54 -3.14
CA GLU A 127 11.50 -3.62 -2.90
C GLU A 127 11.94 -2.88 -4.18
N LYS A 128 11.98 -3.57 -5.31
CA LYS A 128 12.30 -2.96 -6.60
C LYS A 128 11.23 -1.94 -7.01
N ILE A 129 9.97 -2.20 -6.74
CA ILE A 129 8.88 -1.26 -7.01
C ILE A 129 9.06 -0.02 -6.15
N ILE A 130 9.36 -0.17 -4.86
CA ILE A 130 9.61 0.95 -3.96
C ILE A 130 10.79 1.79 -4.47
N GLU A 131 11.89 1.17 -4.86
CA GLU A 131 13.07 1.85 -5.39
C GLU A 131 12.75 2.66 -6.65
N LYS A 132 11.94 2.09 -7.55
CA LYS A 132 11.52 2.76 -8.78
C LYS A 132 10.67 4.00 -8.51
N GLU A 133 9.78 3.93 -7.53
CA GLU A 133 8.86 5.02 -7.19
C GLU A 133 9.49 6.03 -6.20
N LEU A 134 10.52 5.64 -5.46
CA LEU A 134 11.14 6.46 -4.42
C LEU A 134 11.64 7.82 -4.92
N PRO A 135 12.30 7.96 -6.08
CA PRO A 135 12.71 9.27 -6.59
C PRO A 135 11.55 10.23 -6.79
N VAL A 136 10.40 9.71 -7.22
CA VAL A 136 9.17 10.50 -7.40
C VAL A 136 8.62 10.93 -6.05
N LEU A 137 8.58 10.02 -5.07
CA LEU A 137 8.14 10.30 -3.71
C LEU A 137 9.04 11.36 -3.05
N SER A 138 10.36 11.22 -3.19
CA SER A 138 11.31 12.18 -2.65
C SER A 138 11.13 13.57 -3.25
N ALA A 139 10.89 13.67 -4.55
CA ALA A 139 10.65 14.94 -5.22
C ALA A 139 9.35 15.59 -4.73
N ARG A 140 8.31 14.80 -4.48
CA ARG A 140 7.03 15.28 -3.92
C ARG A 140 7.20 15.79 -2.50
N MET A 141 7.95 15.08 -1.66
CA MET A 141 8.24 15.49 -0.28
C MET A 141 8.98 16.81 -0.24
N LYS A 142 9.97 17.02 -1.10
CA LYS A 142 10.69 18.29 -1.21
C LYS A 142 9.79 19.46 -1.58
N ARG A 143 8.77 19.24 -2.40
CA ARG A 143 7.77 20.26 -2.75
C ARG A 143 6.87 20.62 -1.57
N LEU A 144 6.59 19.67 -0.69
CA LEU A 144 5.77 19.88 0.49
C LEU A 144 6.52 20.67 1.56
N ASP A 145 7.83 20.47 1.65
CA ASP A 145 8.70 21.14 2.61
C ASP A 145 9.12 22.55 2.15
N ALA A 146 8.90 22.85 0.91
CA ALA A 146 9.18 24.18 0.34
C ALA A 146 8.00 25.11 0.47
#